data_b033ea48b08cb87a1a3fc436cd309bcb
#
_entry.id   b033ea48b08cb87a1a3fc436cd309bcb
#
_cell.length_a   1.000
_cell.length_b   1.000
_cell.length_c   1.000
_cell.angle_alpha   90.00
_cell.angle_beta   90.00
_cell.angle_gamma   90.00
#
_symmetry.space_group_name_H-M   'P 1'
#
loop_
_entity.id
_entity.type
_entity.pdbx_description
1 polymer ?
#
loop_
_entity_poly.entity_id
_entity_poly.type
_entity_poly.pdbx_seq_one_letter_code
_entity_poly.pdbx_strand_id
1 'polypeptide(L)'
;MAEETTRTYHEQFRLATAVHNHSERRSVQCLRYLEFSSGMWLSLWGMGEPLSVYDNKPERFLKRLFASDDNLPTRLYCANFEREEWRCQQFAFHLAEWLPDYALPEEELRINHGNVLIKLHQAAIRVYTSSKYESRGEAGEIALHAICRDFFGTIPISPRVFYKSASNDVVKAFDMVHVKLPTGKPPQIWLGESKLYKSGASAVAEAITSIRTHLEGGFLSNQKIIIGPQIPKTTPRYDEIAQIFSKQESLDELIAKAVFVVAILCDSKAVAAAKRQDETYISAASKELNDLLARFLNSGLPPSLRLLVLYVPLFSKKSFVEAFDKRLKGLQ
;
A
#
# COMPACT_ATOMS: atom_id res chain seq x y z
N MET A 1 -58.00 21.86 6.64
CA MET A 1 -57.05 21.07 7.46
C MET A 1 -55.94 20.35 6.67
N ALA A 2 -56.03 20.22 5.36
CA ALA A 2 -54.97 19.57 4.55
C ALA A 2 -53.92 20.56 3.99
N GLU A 3 -54.21 21.84 3.93
CA GLU A 3 -53.28 22.88 3.40
C GLU A 3 -52.30 23.44 4.43
N GLU A 4 -52.64 23.38 5.69
CA GLU A 4 -51.78 23.88 6.78
C GLU A 4 -50.62 22.93 7.11
N THR A 5 -50.81 21.62 6.91
CA THR A 5 -49.78 20.61 7.18
C THR A 5 -48.65 20.63 6.14
N THR A 6 -48.95 21.02 4.90
CA THR A 6 -47.94 21.07 3.79
C THR A 6 -47.04 22.29 3.91
N ARG A 7 -47.49 23.35 4.51
CA ARG A 7 -46.71 24.61 4.68
C ARG A 7 -45.63 24.47 5.75
N THR A 8 -45.91 23.70 6.81
CA THR A 8 -44.97 23.47 7.93
C THR A 8 -43.81 22.57 7.51
N TYR A 9 -44.04 21.64 6.59
CA TYR A 9 -42.96 20.77 6.06
C TYR A 9 -42.00 21.52 5.12
N HIS A 10 -42.48 22.50 4.38
CA HIS A 10 -41.63 23.30 3.47
C HIS A 10 -40.74 24.29 4.19
N GLU A 11 -41.12 24.80 5.36
CA GLU A 11 -40.28 25.69 6.16
C GLU A 11 -39.20 24.95 6.94
N GLN A 12 -39.47 23.74 7.43
CA GLN A 12 -38.46 22.89 8.07
C GLN A 12 -37.37 22.43 7.06
N PHE A 13 -37.73 22.29 5.79
CA PHE A 13 -36.77 21.91 4.74
C PHE A 13 -35.84 23.05 4.33
N ARG A 14 -36.27 24.32 4.46
CA ARG A 14 -35.44 25.48 4.19
C ARG A 14 -34.40 25.77 5.30
N LEU A 15 -34.70 25.41 6.53
CA LEU A 15 -33.79 25.58 7.66
C LEU A 15 -32.66 24.50 7.70
N ALA A 16 -32.93 23.30 7.14
CA ALA A 16 -31.91 22.25 7.05
C ALA A 16 -30.85 22.49 5.96
N THR A 17 -31.18 23.31 4.93
CA THR A 17 -30.24 23.63 3.83
C THR A 17 -29.37 24.86 4.09
N ALA A 18 -29.67 25.67 5.12
CA ALA A 18 -28.94 26.91 5.43
C ALA A 18 -27.77 26.74 6.42
N VAL A 19 -27.59 25.57 7.03
CA VAL A 19 -26.53 25.32 8.04
C VAL A 19 -25.35 24.52 7.49
N HIS A 20 -25.31 24.19 6.19
CA HIS A 20 -24.29 23.29 5.61
C HIS A 20 -23.35 23.98 4.61
N ASN A 21 -22.90 25.20 4.94
CA ASN A 21 -21.82 25.83 4.20
C ASN A 21 -20.73 26.32 5.19
N HIS A 22 -20.05 25.39 5.85
CA HIS A 22 -18.65 25.50 6.29
C HIS A 22 -18.23 24.22 7.01
N SER A 23 -17.34 23.52 6.41
CA SER A 23 -16.40 22.48 6.86
C SER A 23 -16.58 21.12 6.20
N GLU A 24 -15.62 20.85 5.36
CA GLU A 24 -15.04 19.55 5.01
C GLU A 24 -15.93 18.35 4.65
N ARG A 25 -15.78 17.99 3.39
CA ARG A 25 -16.27 16.79 2.72
C ARG A 25 -16.08 15.52 3.55
N ARG A 26 -17.15 15.11 4.21
CA ARG A 26 -17.43 13.69 4.48
C ARG A 26 -18.63 13.32 3.63
N SER A 27 -18.44 12.36 2.72
CA SER A 27 -19.50 11.80 1.91
C SER A 27 -20.47 11.03 2.80
N VAL A 28 -21.55 11.69 3.22
CA VAL A 28 -22.73 11.02 3.79
C VAL A 28 -23.63 10.68 2.61
N GLN A 29 -23.79 9.38 2.31
CA GLN A 29 -24.78 8.90 1.38
C GLN A 29 -26.17 9.23 1.93
N CYS A 30 -26.82 10.25 1.35
CA CYS A 30 -28.22 10.55 1.60
C CYS A 30 -29.13 9.55 0.89
N LEU A 31 -29.86 8.76 1.64
CA LEU A 31 -31.00 7.98 1.16
C LEU A 31 -32.07 8.93 0.62
N ARG A 32 -32.34 8.91 -0.68
CA ARG A 32 -33.49 9.58 -1.29
C ARG A 32 -34.63 8.55 -1.43
N TYR A 33 -35.68 8.74 -0.69
CA TYR A 33 -36.97 8.06 -0.93
C TYR A 33 -37.82 8.92 -1.86
N LEU A 34 -38.27 8.34 -2.95
CA LEU A 34 -39.28 8.91 -3.83
C LEU A 34 -40.56 8.05 -3.70
N GLU A 35 -41.62 8.64 -3.18
CA GLU A 35 -42.94 8.01 -3.18
C GLU A 35 -43.60 8.19 -4.56
N PHE A 36 -43.90 7.08 -5.21
CA PHE A 36 -44.80 7.06 -6.37
C PHE A 36 -46.18 6.51 -5.95
N SER A 37 -47.24 7.22 -6.35
CA SER A 37 -48.64 6.98 -6.03
C SER A 37 -49.20 5.74 -6.74
N SER A 38 -48.67 4.56 -6.49
CA SER A 38 -49.27 3.29 -6.93
C SER A 38 -48.65 2.08 -6.23
N GLY A 39 -48.53 2.12 -4.92
CA GLY A 39 -48.34 0.90 -4.11
C GLY A 39 -47.16 -0.04 -4.43
N MET A 40 -46.22 0.37 -5.27
CA MET A 40 -45.05 -0.44 -5.64
C MET A 40 -43.76 0.21 -5.12
N TRP A 41 -43.20 -0.33 -4.06
CA TRP A 41 -41.92 0.05 -3.50
C TRP A 41 -40.81 -0.44 -4.45
N LEU A 42 -40.29 0.42 -5.31
CA LEU A 42 -39.05 0.19 -6.01
C LEU A 42 -37.94 0.81 -5.19
N SER A 43 -37.21 0.00 -4.45
CA SER A 43 -35.93 0.40 -3.89
C SER A 43 -34.95 0.55 -5.08
N LEU A 44 -34.72 1.79 -5.53
CA LEU A 44 -33.57 2.12 -6.34
C LEU A 44 -32.32 2.05 -5.44
N TRP A 45 -31.93 0.83 -5.14
CA TRP A 45 -30.52 0.58 -4.83
C TRP A 45 -29.78 0.87 -6.13
N GLY A 46 -29.13 2.03 -6.20
CA GLY A 46 -28.00 2.13 -7.08
C GLY A 46 -27.11 0.96 -6.69
N MET A 47 -26.95 -0.02 -7.57
CA MET A 47 -25.96 -1.07 -7.43
C MET A 47 -24.60 -0.38 -7.54
N GLY A 48 -24.17 0.28 -6.44
CA GLY A 48 -22.76 0.57 -6.23
C GLY A 48 -22.09 -0.79 -6.28
N GLU A 49 -21.03 -0.90 -7.03
CA GLU A 49 -20.20 -2.11 -6.98
C GLU A 49 -19.97 -2.48 -5.52
N PRO A 50 -20.07 -3.78 -5.15
CA PRO A 50 -19.86 -4.19 -3.78
C PRO A 50 -18.53 -3.63 -3.32
N LEU A 51 -18.53 -2.89 -2.19
CA LEU A 51 -17.32 -2.30 -1.61
C LEU A 51 -16.28 -3.40 -1.48
N SER A 52 -15.13 -3.20 -2.13
CA SER A 52 -14.02 -4.13 -2.02
C SER A 52 -13.59 -4.22 -0.55
N VAL A 53 -13.24 -5.41 -0.07
CA VAL A 53 -12.67 -5.55 1.29
C VAL A 53 -11.45 -4.66 1.49
N TYR A 54 -10.78 -4.29 0.40
CA TYR A 54 -9.62 -3.41 0.38
C TYR A 54 -9.96 -1.90 0.52
N ASP A 55 -11.24 -1.52 0.55
CA ASP A 55 -11.66 -0.15 0.86
C ASP A 55 -11.51 0.15 2.36
N ASN A 56 -11.60 -0.89 3.20
CA ASN A 56 -11.32 -0.82 4.62
C ASN A 56 -9.82 -0.96 4.87
N LYS A 57 -9.16 0.13 5.23
CA LYS A 57 -7.72 0.16 5.52
C LYS A 57 -7.42 1.03 6.74
N PRO A 58 -6.26 0.81 7.40
CA PRO A 58 -5.83 1.66 8.50
C PRO A 58 -5.77 3.13 8.11
N GLU A 59 -5.91 4.02 9.09
CA GLU A 59 -5.73 5.45 8.87
C GLU A 59 -4.27 5.75 8.49
N ARG A 60 -4.08 6.69 7.56
CA ARG A 60 -2.76 7.04 7.05
C ARG A 60 -1.85 7.61 8.15
N PHE A 61 -0.69 7.02 8.34
CA PHE A 61 0.30 7.44 9.32
C PHE A 61 1.45 8.24 8.70
N LEU A 62 2.01 7.76 7.58
CA LEU A 62 3.13 8.42 6.94
C LEU A 62 2.72 9.73 6.26
N LYS A 63 3.62 10.70 6.27
CA LYS A 63 3.46 11.96 5.52
C LYS A 63 4.39 11.95 4.31
N ARG A 64 3.85 12.26 3.13
CA ARG A 64 4.66 12.45 1.92
C ARG A 64 5.23 13.86 1.93
N LEU A 65 6.56 13.97 1.94
CA LEU A 65 7.29 15.24 1.99
C LEU A 65 7.67 15.76 0.62
N PHE A 66 7.96 14.84 -0.31
CA PHE A 66 8.38 15.18 -1.66
C PHE A 66 7.83 14.19 -2.67
N ALA A 67 7.59 14.65 -3.88
CA ALA A 67 7.18 13.85 -5.03
C ALA A 67 7.74 14.48 -6.31
N SER A 68 8.36 13.67 -7.17
CA SER A 68 8.71 14.01 -8.55
C SER A 68 8.34 12.86 -9.45
N ASP A 69 7.91 13.19 -10.67
CA ASP A 69 7.68 12.25 -11.76
C ASP A 69 8.65 12.48 -12.92
N ASP A 70 9.66 13.36 -12.72
CA ASP A 70 10.72 13.64 -13.69
C ASP A 70 11.74 12.50 -13.71
N ASN A 71 12.36 12.22 -14.86
CA ASN A 71 13.41 11.22 -15.12
C ASN A 71 13.24 9.87 -14.40
N LEU A 72 13.22 9.88 -13.06
CA LEU A 72 13.00 8.74 -12.20
C LEU A 72 11.92 9.09 -11.16
N PRO A 73 10.67 8.64 -11.37
CA PRO A 73 9.57 8.84 -10.43
C PRO A 73 9.97 8.47 -9.02
N THR A 74 9.77 9.41 -8.07
CA THR A 74 10.22 9.23 -6.69
C THR A 74 9.33 9.88 -5.66
N ARG A 75 9.29 9.32 -4.45
CA ARG A 75 8.53 9.85 -3.30
C ARG A 75 9.38 9.74 -2.03
N LEU A 76 9.35 10.79 -1.22
CA LEU A 76 9.94 10.84 0.12
C LEU A 76 8.84 10.83 1.17
N TYR A 77 8.94 9.94 2.12
CA TYR A 77 7.99 9.81 3.23
C TYR A 77 8.66 10.04 4.59
N CYS A 78 7.87 10.40 5.58
CA CYS A 78 8.33 10.61 6.96
C CYS A 78 7.30 10.08 7.95
N ALA A 79 7.79 9.42 9.01
CA ALA A 79 6.99 9.04 10.18
C ALA A 79 6.72 10.21 11.13
N ASN A 80 7.32 11.39 10.85
CA ASN A 80 7.26 12.58 11.66
C ASN A 80 7.98 12.44 13.03
N PHE A 81 7.89 13.48 13.85
CA PHE A 81 8.54 13.58 15.16
C PHE A 81 7.50 13.91 16.22
N GLU A 82 7.71 13.45 17.42
CA GLU A 82 6.91 13.73 18.59
C GLU A 82 7.83 13.92 19.79
N ARG A 83 7.68 15.02 20.55
CA ARG A 83 8.57 15.38 21.68
C ARG A 83 10.05 15.34 21.31
N GLU A 84 10.38 15.89 20.14
CA GLU A 84 11.74 15.92 19.58
C GLU A 84 12.32 14.54 19.18
N GLU A 85 11.55 13.46 19.24
CA GLU A 85 11.95 12.12 18.86
C GLU A 85 11.25 11.64 17.59
N TRP A 86 11.97 10.89 16.76
CA TRP A 86 11.39 10.24 15.60
C TRP A 86 10.39 9.15 16.02
N ARG A 87 9.21 9.13 15.45
CA ARG A 87 8.07 8.31 15.84
C ARG A 87 8.24 6.81 15.50
N CYS A 88 9.32 6.20 15.98
CA CYS A 88 9.68 4.81 15.73
C CYS A 88 8.62 3.81 16.19
N GLN A 89 8.18 3.94 17.43
CA GLN A 89 7.20 3.02 18.03
C GLN A 89 5.83 3.11 17.38
N GLN A 90 5.42 4.32 17.01
CA GLN A 90 4.14 4.58 16.33
C GLN A 90 4.18 4.06 14.90
N PHE A 91 5.32 4.19 14.19
CA PHE A 91 5.48 3.62 12.86
C PHE A 91 5.44 2.09 12.89
N ALA A 92 6.14 1.47 13.84
CA ALA A 92 6.07 0.03 14.03
C ALA A 92 4.66 -0.46 14.39
N PHE A 93 3.91 0.31 15.18
CA PHE A 93 2.51 0.03 15.49
C PHE A 93 1.64 0.11 14.22
N HIS A 94 1.79 1.18 13.45
CA HIS A 94 1.07 1.35 12.18
C HIS A 94 1.31 0.19 11.21
N LEU A 95 2.54 -0.34 11.12
CA LEU A 95 2.78 -1.52 10.29
C LEU A 95 2.06 -2.77 10.83
N ALA A 96 1.86 -2.88 12.14
CA ALA A 96 1.09 -3.98 12.71
C ALA A 96 -0.40 -3.89 12.35
N GLU A 97 -0.96 -2.70 12.16
CA GLU A 97 -2.33 -2.50 11.67
C GLU A 97 -2.51 -3.01 10.23
N TRP A 98 -1.44 -2.98 9.41
CA TRP A 98 -1.45 -3.48 8.03
C TRP A 98 -1.25 -5.00 7.91
N LEU A 99 -0.94 -5.71 9.00
CA LEU A 99 -0.69 -7.15 8.97
C LEU A 99 -1.81 -7.96 8.30
N PRO A 100 -3.10 -7.73 8.59
CA PRO A 100 -4.17 -8.48 7.94
C PRO A 100 -4.22 -8.26 6.42
N ASP A 101 -4.17 -7.00 5.96
CA ASP A 101 -4.20 -6.63 4.53
C ASP A 101 -2.98 -7.20 3.77
N TYR A 102 -1.81 -7.28 4.45
CA TYR A 102 -0.58 -7.84 3.89
C TYR A 102 -0.55 -9.36 3.84
N ALA A 103 -1.05 -10.05 4.88
CA ALA A 103 -0.79 -11.46 5.11
C ALA A 103 -2.00 -12.38 4.90
N LEU A 104 -3.22 -11.84 4.83
CA LEU A 104 -4.43 -12.65 4.66
C LEU A 104 -4.95 -12.55 3.21
N PRO A 105 -5.46 -13.66 2.66
CA PRO A 105 -6.15 -13.61 1.38
C PRO A 105 -7.49 -12.86 1.50
N GLU A 106 -8.01 -12.40 0.38
CA GLU A 106 -9.22 -11.59 0.33
C GLU A 106 -10.41 -12.20 1.08
N GLU A 107 -10.60 -13.51 0.98
CA GLU A 107 -11.69 -14.24 1.62
C GLU A 107 -11.62 -14.15 3.16
N GLU A 108 -10.41 -13.97 3.70
CA GLU A 108 -10.17 -13.86 5.13
C GLU A 108 -10.21 -12.42 5.65
N LEU A 109 -10.22 -11.40 4.77
CA LEU A 109 -10.19 -9.98 5.12
C LEU A 109 -11.53 -9.40 5.56
N ARG A 110 -12.59 -10.19 5.70
CA ARG A 110 -13.86 -9.74 6.28
C ARG A 110 -13.73 -9.53 7.77
N ILE A 111 -13.14 -8.38 8.14
CA ILE A 111 -12.80 -8.02 9.52
C ILE A 111 -13.91 -7.18 10.13
N ASN A 112 -14.28 -7.49 11.38
CA ASN A 112 -15.22 -6.74 12.19
C ASN A 112 -14.75 -6.74 13.65
N HIS A 113 -15.46 -6.01 14.53
CA HIS A 113 -15.09 -5.92 15.95
C HIS A 113 -15.07 -7.28 16.68
N GLY A 114 -15.84 -8.27 16.22
CA GLY A 114 -15.89 -9.60 16.84
C GLY A 114 -14.74 -10.52 16.45
N ASN A 115 -14.04 -10.25 15.34
CA ASN A 115 -12.97 -11.12 14.85
C ASN A 115 -11.61 -10.43 14.62
N VAL A 116 -11.51 -9.11 14.84
CA VAL A 116 -10.29 -8.33 14.56
C VAL A 116 -9.06 -8.88 15.26
N LEU A 117 -9.16 -9.27 16.54
CA LEU A 117 -8.02 -9.84 17.29
C LEU A 117 -7.58 -11.18 16.71
N ILE A 118 -8.53 -12.04 16.34
CA ILE A 118 -8.25 -13.34 15.71
C ILE A 118 -7.53 -13.13 14.37
N LYS A 119 -7.99 -12.16 13.58
CA LYS A 119 -7.40 -11.87 12.27
C LYS A 119 -6.00 -11.26 12.39
N LEU A 120 -5.78 -10.37 13.35
CA LEU A 120 -4.46 -9.85 13.68
C LEU A 120 -3.50 -10.96 14.13
N HIS A 121 -3.94 -11.85 15.02
CA HIS A 121 -3.16 -13.01 15.46
C HIS A 121 -2.80 -13.94 14.30
N GLN A 122 -3.78 -14.31 13.45
CA GLN A 122 -3.55 -15.12 12.26
C GLN A 122 -2.52 -14.49 11.32
N ALA A 123 -2.64 -13.19 11.06
CA ALA A 123 -1.71 -12.46 10.22
C ALA A 123 -0.30 -12.40 10.84
N ALA A 124 -0.22 -12.14 12.15
CA ALA A 124 1.05 -12.10 12.88
C ALA A 124 1.78 -13.46 12.81
N ILE A 125 1.08 -14.59 13.00
CA ILE A 125 1.67 -15.92 12.87
C ILE A 125 2.22 -16.16 11.45
N ARG A 126 1.49 -15.74 10.42
CA ARG A 126 1.92 -15.93 9.02
C ARG A 126 3.17 -15.12 8.69
N VAL A 127 3.32 -13.94 9.27
CA VAL A 127 4.50 -13.08 9.08
C VAL A 127 5.66 -13.53 9.94
N TYR A 128 5.40 -14.08 11.14
CA TYR A 128 6.42 -14.52 12.07
C TYR A 128 7.05 -15.84 11.65
N THR A 129 8.09 -15.80 10.83
CA THR A 129 8.73 -16.98 10.26
C THR A 129 9.98 -17.46 11.00
N SER A 130 10.60 -16.62 11.81
CA SER A 130 11.85 -16.96 12.52
C SER A 130 12.10 -16.07 13.74
N SER A 131 12.84 -16.59 14.73
CA SER A 131 13.29 -15.82 15.92
C SER A 131 14.43 -14.84 15.61
N LYS A 132 15.08 -14.93 14.44
CA LYS A 132 16.18 -14.03 14.05
C LYS A 132 15.66 -12.71 13.50
N TYR A 133 15.15 -11.85 14.38
CA TYR A 133 14.52 -10.58 13.99
C TYR A 133 15.47 -9.57 13.32
N GLU A 134 16.77 -9.60 13.62
CA GLU A 134 17.74 -8.64 13.07
C GLU A 134 17.90 -8.69 11.55
N SER A 135 17.65 -9.85 10.95
CA SER A 135 17.73 -10.06 9.50
C SER A 135 16.37 -9.96 8.79
N ARG A 136 15.30 -9.64 9.51
CA ARG A 136 13.95 -9.57 8.94
C ARG A 136 13.78 -8.40 7.99
N GLY A 137 13.37 -8.70 6.77
CA GLY A 137 12.93 -7.74 5.77
C GLY A 137 11.46 -7.37 5.88
N GLU A 138 10.67 -8.15 6.62
CA GLU A 138 9.19 -8.09 6.63
C GLU A 138 8.65 -6.70 7.00
N ALA A 139 9.29 -5.99 7.94
CA ALA A 139 8.89 -4.61 8.26
C ALA A 139 9.01 -3.66 7.05
N GLY A 140 10.03 -3.86 6.21
CA GLY A 140 10.20 -3.11 4.97
C GLY A 140 9.17 -3.49 3.91
N GLU A 141 8.85 -4.77 3.80
CA GLU A 141 7.85 -5.29 2.86
C GLU A 141 6.45 -4.78 3.20
N ILE A 142 6.08 -4.79 4.49
CA ILE A 142 4.81 -4.25 4.97
C ILE A 142 4.76 -2.73 4.79
N ALA A 143 5.87 -2.01 4.99
CA ALA A 143 5.94 -0.58 4.72
C ALA A 143 5.75 -0.27 3.24
N LEU A 144 6.36 -1.03 2.32
CA LEU A 144 6.13 -0.93 0.88
C LEU A 144 4.65 -1.16 0.54
N HIS A 145 4.07 -2.25 1.05
CA HIS A 145 2.66 -2.58 0.87
C HIS A 145 1.76 -1.43 1.36
N ALA A 146 1.92 -0.98 2.60
CA ALA A 146 1.15 0.11 3.19
C ALA A 146 1.22 1.41 2.37
N ILE A 147 2.42 1.80 1.91
CA ILE A 147 2.60 2.99 1.07
C ILE A 147 1.86 2.84 -0.25
N CYS A 148 1.97 1.70 -0.92
CA CYS A 148 1.30 1.47 -2.19
C CYS A 148 -0.23 1.47 -2.05
N ARG A 149 -0.75 0.87 -0.97
CA ARG A 149 -2.18 0.92 -0.62
C ARG A 149 -2.65 2.34 -0.33
N ASP A 150 -1.92 3.06 0.51
CA ASP A 150 -2.32 4.37 1.03
C ASP A 150 -2.22 5.51 0.02
N PHE A 151 -1.13 5.56 -0.72
CA PHE A 151 -0.81 6.73 -1.54
C PHE A 151 -1.10 6.52 -3.02
N PHE A 152 -1.21 5.26 -3.46
CA PHE A 152 -1.42 4.95 -4.87
C PHE A 152 -2.72 4.18 -5.14
N GLY A 153 -3.42 3.72 -4.09
CA GLY A 153 -4.69 3.01 -4.23
C GLY A 153 -4.55 1.67 -4.97
N THR A 154 -3.42 1.01 -4.79
CA THR A 154 -3.20 -0.31 -5.39
C THR A 154 -3.97 -1.39 -4.62
N ILE A 155 -4.29 -2.49 -5.28
CA ILE A 155 -4.99 -3.65 -4.73
C ILE A 155 -4.04 -4.84 -4.74
N PRO A 156 -3.83 -5.55 -3.61
CA PRO A 156 -3.07 -6.81 -3.60
C PRO A 156 -3.74 -7.87 -4.48
N ILE A 157 -2.98 -8.55 -5.32
CA ILE A 157 -3.49 -9.65 -6.15
C ILE A 157 -2.82 -10.99 -5.86
N SER A 158 -1.75 -10.98 -5.06
CA SER A 158 -1.07 -12.18 -4.62
C SER A 158 -0.27 -11.89 -3.34
N PRO A 159 -0.74 -12.33 -2.17
CA PRO A 159 -0.01 -12.17 -0.92
C PRO A 159 1.27 -13.01 -0.92
N ARG A 160 2.41 -12.41 -0.59
CA ARG A 160 3.72 -13.09 -0.57
C ARG A 160 3.77 -14.30 0.37
N VAL A 161 3.01 -14.26 1.44
CA VAL A 161 3.00 -15.32 2.47
C VAL A 161 2.62 -16.68 1.90
N PHE A 162 1.91 -16.73 0.78
CA PHE A 162 1.50 -17.98 0.13
C PHE A 162 2.57 -18.63 -0.78
N TYR A 163 3.69 -17.93 -1.06
CA TYR A 163 4.79 -18.50 -1.83
C TYR A 163 5.71 -19.42 -1.01
N LYS A 164 5.60 -19.39 0.32
CA LYS A 164 6.39 -20.22 1.22
C LYS A 164 5.68 -21.56 1.42
N SER A 165 5.96 -22.53 0.57
CA SER A 165 5.42 -23.90 0.69
C SER A 165 6.07 -24.71 1.81
N ALA A 166 7.24 -24.29 2.30
CA ALA A 166 7.94 -24.87 3.45
C ALA A 166 8.79 -23.82 4.17
N SER A 167 9.07 -24.02 5.46
CA SER A 167 9.82 -23.07 6.31
C SER A 167 11.26 -22.77 5.84
N ASN A 168 11.80 -23.52 4.88
CA ASN A 168 13.16 -23.37 4.35
C ASN A 168 13.21 -23.07 2.84
N ASP A 169 12.08 -22.97 2.14
CA ASP A 169 12.08 -22.63 0.72
C ASP A 169 12.29 -21.12 0.54
N VAL A 170 13.45 -20.77 0.00
CA VAL A 170 13.72 -19.43 -0.51
C VAL A 170 13.06 -19.35 -1.90
N VAL A 171 11.75 -19.17 -1.93
CA VAL A 171 11.07 -18.82 -3.19
C VAL A 171 11.49 -17.40 -3.53
N LYS A 172 12.29 -17.26 -4.59
CA LYS A 172 12.59 -15.95 -5.17
C LYS A 172 11.30 -15.40 -5.77
N ALA A 173 10.71 -14.41 -5.15
CA ALA A 173 9.48 -13.75 -5.58
C ALA A 173 9.59 -12.25 -5.32
N PHE A 174 8.74 -11.46 -5.95
CA PHE A 174 8.59 -10.05 -5.59
C PHE A 174 8.09 -9.93 -4.15
N ASP A 175 8.52 -8.89 -3.46
CA ASP A 175 8.06 -8.59 -2.09
C ASP A 175 6.59 -8.13 -2.08
N MET A 176 6.11 -7.61 -3.22
CA MET A 176 4.74 -7.14 -3.38
C MET A 176 4.28 -7.34 -4.83
N VAL A 177 3.08 -7.87 -5.01
CA VAL A 177 2.39 -7.94 -6.30
C VAL A 177 1.01 -7.32 -6.17
N HIS A 178 0.85 -6.12 -6.67
CA HIS A 178 -0.40 -5.37 -6.65
C HIS A 178 -0.88 -5.04 -8.07
N VAL A 179 -2.11 -4.61 -8.18
CA VAL A 179 -2.65 -3.97 -9.39
C VAL A 179 -3.09 -2.55 -9.07
N LYS A 180 -2.89 -1.64 -9.99
CA LYS A 180 -3.52 -0.32 -10.00
C LYS A 180 -4.48 -0.24 -11.16
N LEU A 181 -5.69 0.24 -10.91
CA LEU A 181 -6.78 0.34 -11.88
C LEU A 181 -7.11 1.81 -12.16
N PRO A 182 -6.33 2.50 -13.01
CA PRO A 182 -6.62 3.90 -13.33
C PRO A 182 -7.91 3.98 -14.16
N THR A 183 -8.74 4.99 -13.89
CA THR A 183 -9.97 5.22 -14.63
C THR A 183 -9.68 5.45 -16.11
N GLY A 184 -10.34 4.69 -17.01
CA GLY A 184 -10.20 4.82 -18.45
C GLY A 184 -8.85 4.39 -19.03
N LYS A 185 -7.99 3.70 -18.24
CA LYS A 185 -6.68 3.20 -18.69
C LYS A 185 -6.55 1.70 -18.38
N PRO A 186 -5.67 0.98 -19.10
CA PRO A 186 -5.37 -0.42 -18.80
C PRO A 186 -4.87 -0.62 -17.36
N PRO A 187 -5.10 -1.82 -16.77
CA PRO A 187 -4.50 -2.20 -15.51
C PRO A 187 -2.99 -2.07 -15.53
N GLN A 188 -2.41 -1.66 -14.41
CA GLN A 188 -0.96 -1.62 -14.20
C GLN A 188 -0.59 -2.67 -13.16
N ILE A 189 0.39 -3.51 -13.47
CA ILE A 189 0.92 -4.49 -12.53
C ILE A 189 2.05 -3.83 -11.74
N TRP A 190 1.91 -3.77 -10.42
CA TRP A 190 2.90 -3.17 -9.53
C TRP A 190 3.72 -4.27 -8.86
N LEU A 191 4.99 -4.36 -9.25
CA LEU A 191 5.94 -5.36 -8.78
C LEU A 191 6.90 -4.67 -7.83
N GLY A 192 6.82 -5.01 -6.56
CA GLY A 192 7.51 -4.29 -5.50
C GLY A 192 8.70 -5.05 -4.92
N GLU A 193 9.73 -4.28 -4.57
CA GLU A 193 10.95 -4.74 -3.90
C GLU A 193 11.27 -3.80 -2.75
N SER A 194 11.47 -4.33 -1.55
CA SER A 194 11.80 -3.55 -0.36
C SER A 194 13.23 -3.83 0.11
N LYS A 195 13.95 -2.78 0.43
CA LYS A 195 15.32 -2.88 0.98
C LYS A 195 15.41 -2.12 2.30
N LEU A 196 15.42 -2.89 3.40
CA LEU A 196 15.57 -2.38 4.77
C LEU A 196 17.00 -2.59 5.25
N TYR A 197 17.85 -1.58 5.16
CA TYR A 197 19.30 -1.64 5.39
C TYR A 197 19.78 -0.53 6.34
N LYS A 198 20.98 -0.68 6.92
CA LYS A 198 21.63 0.43 7.62
C LYS A 198 22.13 1.49 6.63
N SER A 199 22.71 1.04 5.51
CA SER A 199 23.28 1.91 4.48
C SER A 199 22.35 2.03 3.29
N GLY A 200 21.96 3.26 2.93
CA GLY A 200 21.18 3.54 1.72
C GLY A 200 21.91 3.12 0.44
N ALA A 201 23.23 3.29 0.40
CA ALA A 201 24.06 2.86 -0.74
C ALA A 201 23.99 1.34 -0.95
N SER A 202 24.06 0.55 0.13
CA SER A 202 23.92 -0.91 0.07
C SER A 202 22.51 -1.31 -0.32
N ALA A 203 21.49 -0.62 0.22
CA ALA A 203 20.10 -0.87 -0.13
C ALA A 203 19.83 -0.68 -1.64
N VAL A 204 20.36 0.41 -2.23
CA VAL A 204 20.24 0.67 -3.67
C VAL A 204 21.00 -0.37 -4.50
N ALA A 205 22.22 -0.74 -4.11
CA ALA A 205 22.99 -1.75 -4.84
C ALA A 205 22.27 -3.10 -4.88
N GLU A 206 21.72 -3.53 -3.75
CA GLU A 206 20.92 -4.76 -3.66
C GLU A 206 19.60 -4.66 -4.44
N ALA A 207 18.93 -3.50 -4.42
CA ALA A 207 17.72 -3.27 -5.21
C ALA A 207 18.00 -3.38 -6.72
N ILE A 208 19.10 -2.79 -7.21
CA ILE A 208 19.51 -2.88 -8.61
C ILE A 208 19.80 -4.33 -8.99
N THR A 209 20.50 -5.08 -8.13
CA THR A 209 20.77 -6.50 -8.34
C THR A 209 19.48 -7.31 -8.41
N SER A 210 18.55 -7.08 -7.47
CA SER A 210 17.24 -7.74 -7.48
C SER A 210 16.47 -7.44 -8.76
N ILE A 211 16.40 -6.17 -9.19
CA ILE A 211 15.69 -5.79 -10.43
C ILE A 211 16.30 -6.51 -11.64
N ARG A 212 17.63 -6.58 -11.77
CA ARG A 212 18.29 -7.29 -12.87
C ARG A 212 17.91 -8.77 -12.87
N THR A 213 17.97 -9.44 -11.72
CA THR A 213 17.53 -10.83 -11.58
C THR A 213 16.04 -11.00 -11.92
N HIS A 214 15.21 -10.06 -11.51
CA HIS A 214 13.77 -10.09 -11.80
C HIS A 214 13.46 -9.88 -13.29
N LEU A 215 14.30 -9.17 -14.03
CA LEU A 215 14.17 -8.99 -15.48
C LEU A 215 14.66 -10.20 -16.29
N GLU A 216 15.34 -11.17 -15.67
CA GLU A 216 15.70 -12.41 -16.34
C GLU A 216 14.43 -13.17 -16.78
N GLY A 217 14.39 -13.59 -18.07
CA GLY A 217 13.20 -14.19 -18.66
C GLY A 217 12.68 -15.43 -17.93
N GLY A 218 13.58 -16.24 -17.38
CA GLY A 218 13.21 -17.40 -16.57
C GLY A 218 12.50 -17.03 -15.26
N PHE A 219 12.94 -15.97 -14.60
CA PHE A 219 12.30 -15.50 -13.38
C PHE A 219 10.87 -14.99 -13.66
N LEU A 220 10.70 -14.08 -14.60
CA LEU A 220 9.38 -13.51 -14.94
C LEU A 220 8.41 -14.58 -15.43
N SER A 221 8.88 -15.55 -16.25
CA SER A 221 8.04 -16.68 -16.69
C SER A 221 7.52 -17.50 -15.51
N ASN A 222 8.38 -17.80 -14.55
CA ASN A 222 7.99 -18.53 -13.33
C ASN A 222 7.00 -17.70 -12.50
N GLN A 223 7.22 -16.39 -12.36
CA GLN A 223 6.30 -15.50 -11.64
C GLN A 223 4.91 -15.45 -12.29
N LYS A 224 4.81 -15.40 -13.63
CA LYS A 224 3.50 -15.48 -14.32
C LYS A 224 2.74 -16.74 -13.95
N ILE A 225 3.42 -17.90 -13.93
CA ILE A 225 2.82 -19.19 -13.62
C ILE A 225 2.34 -19.24 -12.17
N ILE A 226 3.09 -18.64 -11.25
CA ILE A 226 2.79 -18.66 -9.81
C ILE A 226 1.68 -17.67 -9.47
N ILE A 227 1.73 -16.44 -10.00
CA ILE A 227 0.81 -15.36 -9.65
C ILE A 227 -0.56 -15.57 -10.30
N GLY A 228 -0.62 -15.93 -11.56
CA GLY A 228 -1.87 -16.00 -12.32
C GLY A 228 -2.99 -16.76 -11.62
N PRO A 229 -2.76 -17.99 -11.12
CA PRO A 229 -3.79 -18.77 -10.42
C PRO A 229 -4.23 -18.20 -9.06
N GLN A 230 -3.46 -17.28 -8.49
CA GLN A 230 -3.71 -16.70 -7.16
C GLN A 230 -4.55 -15.42 -7.20
N ILE A 231 -4.75 -14.85 -8.40
CA ILE A 231 -5.53 -13.61 -8.55
C ILE A 231 -6.97 -13.88 -8.12
N PRO A 232 -7.50 -13.18 -7.10
CA PRO A 232 -8.88 -13.37 -6.67
C PRO A 232 -9.86 -13.01 -7.80
N LYS A 233 -10.85 -13.88 -8.03
CA LYS A 233 -11.89 -13.62 -9.06
C LYS A 233 -12.77 -12.40 -8.76
N THR A 234 -12.78 -11.97 -7.52
CA THR A 234 -13.44 -10.78 -7.00
C THR A 234 -12.66 -9.49 -7.29
N THR A 235 -11.39 -9.59 -7.75
CA THR A 235 -10.60 -8.42 -8.12
C THR A 235 -11.29 -7.66 -9.25
N PRO A 236 -11.54 -6.34 -9.11
CA PRO A 236 -12.13 -5.55 -10.17
C PRO A 236 -11.33 -5.68 -11.47
N ARG A 237 -12.01 -5.86 -12.59
CA ARG A 237 -11.40 -6.08 -13.91
C ARG A 237 -10.54 -7.36 -13.97
N TYR A 238 -10.98 -8.41 -13.26
CA TYR A 238 -10.28 -9.70 -13.18
C TYR A 238 -9.82 -10.24 -14.52
N ASP A 239 -10.70 -10.26 -15.54
CA ASP A 239 -10.40 -10.87 -16.84
C ASP A 239 -9.23 -10.16 -17.54
N GLU A 240 -9.17 -8.83 -17.47
CA GLU A 240 -8.06 -8.05 -18.03
C GLU A 240 -6.74 -8.32 -17.31
N ILE A 241 -6.79 -8.45 -15.99
CA ILE A 241 -5.60 -8.74 -15.17
C ILE A 241 -5.15 -10.18 -15.43
N ALA A 242 -6.07 -11.14 -15.39
CA ALA A 242 -5.78 -12.55 -15.60
C ALA A 242 -5.18 -12.78 -17.00
N GLN A 243 -5.63 -12.05 -18.01
CA GLN A 243 -5.07 -12.11 -19.36
C GLN A 243 -3.59 -11.72 -19.36
N ILE A 244 -3.16 -10.69 -18.61
CA ILE A 244 -1.75 -10.26 -18.53
C ILE A 244 -0.85 -11.42 -18.03
N PHE A 245 -1.38 -12.25 -17.12
CA PHE A 245 -0.67 -13.41 -16.58
C PHE A 245 -0.91 -14.70 -17.38
N SER A 246 -1.71 -14.67 -18.44
CA SER A 246 -1.98 -15.85 -19.25
C SER A 246 -0.75 -16.29 -20.04
N LYS A 247 -0.73 -17.56 -20.45
CA LYS A 247 0.35 -18.11 -21.30
C LYS A 247 0.44 -17.48 -22.68
N GLN A 248 -0.66 -16.90 -23.16
CA GLN A 248 -0.73 -16.24 -24.49
C GLN A 248 -0.04 -14.88 -24.52
N GLU A 249 -0.01 -14.17 -23.39
CA GLU A 249 0.69 -12.90 -23.32
C GLU A 249 2.21 -13.06 -23.24
N SER A 250 2.94 -12.21 -23.94
CA SER A 250 4.39 -12.21 -23.91
C SER A 250 4.94 -11.64 -22.59
N LEU A 251 6.22 -11.88 -22.30
CA LEU A 251 6.89 -11.21 -21.18
C LEU A 251 7.07 -9.70 -21.45
N ASP A 252 7.25 -9.31 -22.70
CA ASP A 252 7.36 -7.91 -23.10
C ASP A 252 6.07 -7.13 -22.78
N GLU A 253 4.91 -7.75 -23.02
CA GLU A 253 3.60 -7.19 -22.66
C GLU A 253 3.43 -7.06 -21.14
N LEU A 254 3.88 -8.05 -20.37
CA LEU A 254 3.89 -7.97 -18.90
C LEU A 254 4.78 -6.80 -18.44
N ILE A 255 6.01 -6.70 -18.98
CA ILE A 255 6.96 -5.63 -18.62
C ILE A 255 6.39 -4.26 -18.99
N ALA A 256 5.77 -4.12 -20.17
CA ALA A 256 5.16 -2.87 -20.63
C ALA A 256 4.02 -2.39 -19.71
N LYS A 257 3.28 -3.33 -19.11
CA LYS A 257 2.20 -3.03 -18.16
C LYS A 257 2.71 -2.95 -16.70
N ALA A 258 3.95 -3.36 -16.43
CA ALA A 258 4.53 -3.36 -15.08
C ALA A 258 5.03 -1.98 -14.65
N VAL A 259 4.92 -1.72 -13.36
CA VAL A 259 5.62 -0.65 -12.64
C VAL A 259 6.46 -1.33 -11.56
N PHE A 260 7.76 -1.20 -11.66
CA PHE A 260 8.69 -1.71 -10.64
C PHE A 260 8.80 -0.69 -9.51
N VAL A 261 8.41 -1.08 -8.32
CA VAL A 261 8.40 -0.19 -7.15
C VAL A 261 9.49 -0.60 -6.19
N VAL A 262 10.42 0.29 -5.91
CA VAL A 262 11.52 0.03 -4.97
C VAL A 262 11.35 0.90 -3.74
N ALA A 263 11.16 0.27 -2.58
CA ALA A 263 11.16 0.96 -1.30
C ALA A 263 12.53 0.84 -0.62
N ILE A 264 13.18 1.97 -0.41
CA ILE A 264 14.44 2.09 0.33
C ILE A 264 14.12 2.61 1.73
N LEU A 265 14.36 1.76 2.74
CA LEU A 265 14.28 2.13 4.15
C LEU A 265 15.69 1.99 4.74
N CYS A 266 16.27 3.08 5.20
CA CYS A 266 17.62 3.02 5.77
C CYS A 266 17.87 4.10 6.81
N ASP A 267 18.94 3.91 7.59
CA ASP A 267 19.38 4.90 8.56
C ASP A 267 19.71 6.21 7.83
N SER A 268 19.25 7.32 8.38
CA SER A 268 19.32 8.66 7.81
C SER A 268 19.99 9.62 8.78
N LYS A 269 21.00 10.32 8.30
CA LYS A 269 21.65 11.40 9.05
C LYS A 269 20.70 12.58 9.23
N ALA A 270 19.84 12.83 8.23
CA ALA A 270 18.84 13.89 8.30
C ALA A 270 17.85 13.63 9.45
N VAL A 271 17.36 12.40 9.60
CA VAL A 271 16.49 12.02 10.72
C VAL A 271 17.23 12.07 12.05
N ALA A 272 18.46 11.57 12.10
CA ALA A 272 19.26 11.55 13.34
C ALA A 272 19.59 12.96 13.86
N ALA A 273 19.70 13.95 12.99
CA ALA A 273 20.00 15.34 13.35
C ALA A 273 18.72 16.17 13.66
N ALA A 274 17.54 15.70 13.22
CA ALA A 274 16.30 16.45 13.33
C ALA A 274 15.56 16.15 14.66
N LYS A 275 14.80 17.14 15.11
CA LYS A 275 13.90 17.06 16.25
C LYS A 275 12.44 17.28 15.85
N ARG A 276 12.21 17.74 14.63
CA ARG A 276 10.89 18.05 14.07
C ARG A 276 10.94 18.02 12.54
N GLN A 277 9.76 17.98 11.94
CA GLN A 277 9.62 18.08 10.50
C GLN A 277 9.58 19.57 10.11
N ASP A 278 10.73 20.14 9.78
CA ASP A 278 10.90 21.51 9.28
C ASP A 278 11.63 21.52 7.93
N GLU A 279 11.83 22.70 7.36
CA GLU A 279 12.49 22.86 6.05
C GLU A 279 13.92 22.37 6.05
N THR A 280 14.66 22.51 7.16
CA THR A 280 16.03 22.02 7.32
C THR A 280 16.07 20.51 7.20
N TYR A 281 15.18 19.80 7.91
CA TYR A 281 15.03 18.37 7.81
C TYR A 281 14.63 17.92 6.40
N ILE A 282 13.62 18.57 5.80
CA ILE A 282 13.13 18.22 4.46
C ILE A 282 14.24 18.39 3.43
N SER A 283 15.00 19.49 3.49
CA SER A 283 16.13 19.74 2.60
C SER A 283 17.23 18.69 2.75
N ALA A 284 17.60 18.34 3.99
CA ALA A 284 18.61 17.33 4.27
C ALA A 284 18.19 15.92 3.77
N ALA A 285 16.95 15.53 4.05
CA ALA A 285 16.39 14.25 3.61
C ALA A 285 16.24 14.17 2.08
N SER A 286 15.88 15.28 1.43
CA SER A 286 15.84 15.37 -0.03
C SER A 286 17.23 15.25 -0.66
N LYS A 287 18.26 15.78 -0.02
CA LYS A 287 19.65 15.60 -0.47
C LYS A 287 20.07 14.13 -0.39
N GLU A 288 19.79 13.46 0.72
CA GLU A 288 20.04 12.01 0.84
C GLU A 288 19.32 11.22 -0.26
N LEU A 289 18.04 11.55 -0.52
CA LEU A 289 17.29 10.93 -1.62
C LEU A 289 17.96 11.15 -2.97
N ASN A 290 18.40 12.36 -3.28
CA ASN A 290 19.09 12.66 -4.55
C ASN A 290 20.38 11.84 -4.71
N ASP A 291 21.15 11.63 -3.64
CA ASP A 291 22.34 10.79 -3.65
C ASP A 291 21.99 9.31 -3.94
N LEU A 292 20.84 8.81 -3.47
CA LEU A 292 20.33 7.48 -3.79
C LEU A 292 19.87 7.39 -5.24
N LEU A 293 19.13 8.39 -5.73
CA LEU A 293 18.62 8.44 -7.11
C LEU A 293 19.78 8.47 -8.13
N ALA A 294 20.84 9.21 -7.86
CA ALA A 294 22.03 9.24 -8.72
C ALA A 294 22.60 7.84 -8.95
N ARG A 295 22.54 6.96 -7.94
CA ARG A 295 23.01 5.56 -8.08
C ARG A 295 22.10 4.72 -8.97
N PHE A 296 20.78 4.91 -8.90
CA PHE A 296 19.83 4.26 -9.82
C PHE A 296 20.05 4.74 -11.25
N LEU A 297 20.18 6.05 -11.48
CA LEU A 297 20.38 6.62 -12.80
C LEU A 297 21.68 6.12 -13.45
N ASN A 298 22.73 5.94 -12.66
CA ASN A 298 24.02 5.43 -13.12
C ASN A 298 24.11 3.89 -13.13
N SER A 299 23.03 3.18 -12.88
CA SER A 299 23.04 1.72 -12.74
C SER A 299 23.06 0.96 -14.06
N GLY A 300 22.74 1.60 -15.18
CA GLY A 300 22.56 0.94 -16.47
C GLY A 300 21.31 0.05 -16.57
N LEU A 301 20.33 0.25 -15.71
CA LEU A 301 19.00 -0.37 -15.90
C LEU A 301 18.37 0.13 -17.20
N PRO A 302 17.54 -0.70 -17.88
CA PRO A 302 16.89 -0.30 -19.11
C PRO A 302 16.08 0.99 -18.96
N PRO A 303 16.25 2.01 -19.81
CA PRO A 303 15.50 3.28 -19.72
C PRO A 303 13.99 3.11 -19.97
N SER A 304 13.59 2.02 -20.62
CA SER A 304 12.17 1.66 -20.82
C SER A 304 11.51 1.10 -19.55
N LEU A 305 12.28 0.78 -18.53
CA LEU A 305 11.76 0.23 -17.27
C LEU A 305 11.00 1.31 -16.50
N ARG A 306 9.73 1.08 -16.24
CA ARG A 306 8.92 1.98 -15.40
C ARG A 306 9.25 1.75 -13.94
N LEU A 307 10.21 2.50 -13.41
CA LEU A 307 10.69 2.41 -12.03
C LEU A 307 10.11 3.55 -11.19
N LEU A 308 9.63 3.22 -9.98
CA LEU A 308 9.21 4.17 -8.95
C LEU A 308 10.02 3.92 -7.69
N VAL A 309 10.72 4.94 -7.20
CA VAL A 309 11.52 4.86 -5.96
C VAL A 309 10.76 5.52 -4.80
N LEU A 310 10.60 4.77 -3.71
CA LEU A 310 10.01 5.23 -2.46
C LEU A 310 11.12 5.28 -1.41
N TYR A 311 11.31 6.43 -0.78
CA TYR A 311 12.32 6.60 0.27
C TYR A 311 11.66 6.89 1.61
N VAL A 312 12.01 6.08 2.62
CA VAL A 312 11.58 6.23 4.01
C VAL A 312 12.82 6.30 4.89
N PRO A 313 13.33 7.50 5.22
CA PRO A 313 14.47 7.66 6.11
C PRO A 313 14.10 7.24 7.54
N LEU A 314 14.97 6.46 8.17
CA LEU A 314 14.82 5.95 9.53
C LEU A 314 15.83 6.62 10.46
N PHE A 315 15.49 6.77 11.73
CA PHE A 315 16.46 7.12 12.77
C PHE A 315 17.50 5.99 12.93
N SER A 316 17.02 4.75 13.00
CA SER A 316 17.85 3.54 13.07
C SER A 316 17.06 2.33 12.62
N LYS A 317 17.59 1.59 11.64
CA LYS A 317 17.06 0.28 11.26
C LYS A 317 16.91 -0.64 12.46
N LYS A 318 17.94 -0.70 13.32
CA LYS A 318 17.95 -1.58 14.48
C LYS A 318 16.76 -1.31 15.39
N SER A 319 16.61 -0.06 15.84
CA SER A 319 15.51 0.33 16.73
C SER A 319 14.14 0.11 16.09
N PHE A 320 14.02 0.33 14.79
CA PHE A 320 12.77 0.12 14.06
C PHE A 320 12.36 -1.36 13.98
N VAL A 321 13.33 -2.23 13.65
CA VAL A 321 13.09 -3.68 13.60
C VAL A 321 12.79 -4.25 14.98
N GLU A 322 13.49 -3.79 16.03
CA GLU A 322 13.21 -4.17 17.42
C GLU A 322 11.79 -3.74 17.86
N ALA A 323 11.38 -2.51 17.50
CA ALA A 323 10.05 -2.01 17.80
C ALA A 323 8.96 -2.84 17.10
N PHE A 324 9.18 -3.18 15.83
CA PHE A 324 8.25 -4.01 15.05
C PHE A 324 8.20 -5.45 15.58
N ASP A 325 9.34 -6.08 15.87
CA ASP A 325 9.40 -7.44 16.45
C ASP A 325 8.65 -7.52 17.79
N LYS A 326 8.82 -6.51 18.64
CA LYS A 326 8.07 -6.41 19.90
C LYS A 326 6.56 -6.36 19.69
N ARG A 327 6.09 -5.61 18.68
CA ARG A 327 4.66 -5.55 18.33
C ARG A 327 4.17 -6.88 17.79
N LEU A 328 4.92 -7.49 16.89
CA LEU A 328 4.57 -8.76 16.27
C LEU A 328 4.47 -9.89 17.33
N LYS A 329 5.40 -9.94 18.28
CA LYS A 329 5.35 -10.88 19.40
C LYS A 329 4.17 -10.64 20.36
N GLY A 330 3.78 -9.39 20.54
CA GLY A 330 2.62 -9.04 21.38
C GLY A 330 1.28 -9.39 20.74
N LEU A 331 1.26 -9.78 19.47
CA LEU A 331 0.08 -10.23 18.72
C LEU A 331 0.01 -11.76 18.58
N GLN A 332 0.97 -12.49 19.04
CA GLN A 332 1.02 -13.97 19.07
C GLN A 332 0.52 -14.53 20.38
#